data_c1f0ed643566bb135aa294c9941e3f41
#
_entry.id   c1f0ed643566bb135aa294c9941e3f41
#
_cell.length_a   1.000
_cell.length_b   1.000
_cell.length_c   1.000
_cell.angle_alpha   90.00
_cell.angle_beta   90.00
_cell.angle_gamma   90.00
#
_symmetry.space_group_name_H-M   'P 1'
#
loop_
_entity.id
_entity.type
_entity.pdbx_description
1 polymer ?
#
loop_
_entity_poly.entity_id
_entity_poly.type
_entity_poly.pdbx_seq_one_letter_code
_entity_poly.pdbx_strand_id
1 'polypeptide(L)'
;MEFDPNNNVVKLCVQGMDMEGKGVAEEASRLFLRAWNEATNDFEKYIAAFYVARHQENVPDRLKWFETALQFALKVNNESAKSALPNLYSNIAKCHEDLGDVDNAKKNFELANSFTGDPSDKGPFYHGTKADLQVGDLLTPGGSSNYQPELIMNHIYFTALANGAGLAAALAKGDGPERVYIVEPTGSFENDPNVTDKKFPGNPSRSYRSQAPLKIVGELTDWVRQTPRELQNWREKLANVKGEIIN
;
A
#
# COMPACT_ATOMS: atom_id res chain seq x y z
N MET A 1 9.16 7.76 9.40
CA MET A 1 8.70 8.46 8.18
C MET A 1 7.57 7.63 7.61
N GLU A 2 6.49 8.25 7.15
CA GLU A 2 5.38 7.58 6.47
C GLU A 2 5.66 7.49 4.97
N PHE A 3 4.92 6.60 4.30
CA PHE A 3 5.00 6.47 2.85
C PHE A 3 4.56 7.78 2.17
N ASP A 4 5.46 8.33 1.34
CA ASP A 4 5.17 9.52 0.52
C ASP A 4 5.45 9.20 -0.96
N PRO A 5 4.43 9.22 -1.83
CA PRO A 5 4.61 9.00 -3.26
C PRO A 5 5.47 10.08 -3.94
N ASN A 6 5.69 11.23 -3.28
CA ASN A 6 6.56 12.31 -3.76
C ASN A 6 8.03 12.13 -3.36
N ASN A 7 8.34 11.20 -2.46
CA ASN A 7 9.70 10.87 -2.08
C ASN A 7 10.53 10.41 -3.29
N ASN A 8 11.76 10.88 -3.41
CA ASN A 8 12.61 10.61 -4.58
C ASN A 8 12.94 9.12 -4.73
N VAL A 9 13.24 8.43 -3.65
CA VAL A 9 13.53 6.98 -3.65
C VAL A 9 12.30 6.18 -4.05
N VAL A 10 11.11 6.54 -3.55
CA VAL A 10 9.84 5.92 -3.96
C VAL A 10 9.59 6.15 -5.46
N LYS A 11 9.82 7.35 -5.98
CA LYS A 11 9.70 7.64 -7.42
C LYS A 11 10.65 6.81 -8.27
N LEU A 12 11.91 6.65 -7.84
CA LEU A 12 12.88 5.81 -8.54
C LEU A 12 12.44 4.33 -8.56
N CYS A 13 11.89 3.82 -7.45
CA CYS A 13 11.32 2.47 -7.41
C CYS A 13 10.13 2.32 -8.36
N VAL A 14 9.22 3.31 -8.42
CA VAL A 14 8.09 3.30 -9.36
C VAL A 14 8.58 3.33 -10.82
N GLN A 15 9.58 4.15 -11.14
CA GLN A 15 10.18 4.17 -12.48
C GLN A 15 10.82 2.82 -12.83
N GLY A 16 11.51 2.19 -11.88
CA GLY A 16 12.05 0.84 -12.05
C GLY A 16 10.97 -0.19 -12.37
N MET A 17 9.86 -0.19 -11.62
CA MET A 17 8.70 -1.04 -11.91
C MET A 17 8.08 -0.78 -13.29
N ASP A 18 8.03 0.47 -13.73
CA ASP A 18 7.55 0.82 -15.07
C ASP A 18 8.48 0.25 -16.17
N MET A 19 9.79 0.21 -15.92
CA MET A 19 10.75 -0.43 -16.83
C MET A 19 10.62 -1.95 -16.81
N GLU A 20 10.41 -2.58 -15.64
CA GLU A 20 10.05 -4.01 -15.54
C GLU A 20 8.83 -4.33 -16.42
N GLY A 21 7.75 -3.55 -16.29
CA GLY A 21 6.53 -3.74 -17.06
C GLY A 21 6.72 -3.59 -18.58
N LYS A 22 7.75 -2.86 -19.00
CA LYS A 22 8.16 -2.70 -20.42
C LYS A 22 9.15 -3.78 -20.88
N GLY A 23 9.58 -4.68 -19.99
CA GLY A 23 10.58 -5.70 -20.29
C GLY A 23 12.03 -5.20 -20.36
N VAL A 24 12.32 -3.99 -19.83
CA VAL A 24 13.66 -3.38 -19.83
C VAL A 24 14.34 -3.62 -18.48
N ALA A 25 14.71 -4.89 -18.22
CA ALA A 25 15.20 -5.35 -16.92
C ALA A 25 16.50 -4.66 -16.47
N GLU A 26 17.42 -4.38 -17.40
CA GLU A 26 18.68 -3.68 -17.10
C GLU A 26 18.45 -2.25 -16.56
N GLU A 27 17.52 -1.51 -17.18
CA GLU A 27 17.18 -0.17 -16.74
C GLU A 27 16.46 -0.20 -15.38
N ALA A 28 15.56 -1.16 -15.18
CA ALA A 28 14.89 -1.37 -13.91
C ALA A 28 15.92 -1.60 -12.78
N SER A 29 16.86 -2.55 -12.99
CA SER A 29 17.93 -2.84 -12.04
C SER A 29 18.77 -1.60 -11.70
N ARG A 30 19.13 -0.80 -12.71
CA ARG A 30 19.88 0.44 -12.53
C ARG A 30 19.11 1.47 -11.70
N LEU A 31 17.82 1.61 -11.92
CA LEU A 31 16.96 2.52 -11.14
C LEU A 31 16.81 2.07 -9.69
N PHE A 32 16.69 0.77 -9.42
CA PHE A 32 16.62 0.25 -8.05
C PHE A 32 17.94 0.42 -7.30
N LEU A 33 19.09 0.17 -7.94
CA LEU A 33 20.41 0.45 -7.35
C LEU A 33 20.62 1.94 -7.09
N ARG A 34 20.14 2.81 -7.99
CA ARG A 34 20.16 4.25 -7.77
C ARG A 34 19.29 4.63 -6.58
N ALA A 35 18.08 4.07 -6.45
CA ALA A 35 17.21 4.27 -5.29
C ALA A 35 17.92 3.89 -3.98
N TRP A 36 18.63 2.75 -3.96
CA TRP A 36 19.44 2.33 -2.82
C TRP A 36 20.55 3.31 -2.48
N ASN A 37 21.27 3.80 -3.48
CA ASN A 37 22.40 4.73 -3.28
C ASN A 37 21.92 6.12 -2.80
N GLU A 38 20.75 6.57 -3.26
CA GLU A 38 20.16 7.86 -2.86
C GLU A 38 19.38 7.77 -1.53
N ALA A 39 19.08 6.56 -1.03
CA ALA A 39 18.34 6.36 0.22
C ALA A 39 19.11 6.89 1.44
N THR A 40 18.45 7.74 2.25
CA THR A 40 19.05 8.47 3.38
C THR A 40 18.54 8.03 4.74
N ASN A 41 17.43 7.27 4.80
CA ASN A 41 16.80 6.81 6.03
C ASN A 41 16.38 5.35 5.93
N ASP A 42 16.03 4.75 7.07
CA ASP A 42 15.71 3.31 7.16
C ASP A 42 14.51 2.91 6.29
N PHE A 43 13.48 3.76 6.15
CA PHE A 43 12.34 3.48 5.29
C PHE A 43 12.74 3.41 3.81
N GLU A 44 13.50 4.38 3.33
CA GLU A 44 14.02 4.41 1.96
C GLU A 44 14.94 3.22 1.68
N LYS A 45 15.83 2.90 2.63
CA LYS A 45 16.73 1.73 2.55
C LYS A 45 15.94 0.43 2.44
N TYR A 46 14.90 0.25 3.25
CA TYR A 46 14.05 -0.93 3.20
C TYR A 46 13.38 -1.09 1.83
N ILE A 47 12.72 -0.04 1.34
CA ILE A 47 12.01 -0.07 0.05
C ILE A 47 13.00 -0.36 -1.09
N ALA A 48 14.11 0.36 -1.17
CA ALA A 48 15.09 0.20 -2.24
C ALA A 48 15.72 -1.20 -2.23
N ALA A 49 16.12 -1.72 -1.04
CA ALA A 49 16.71 -3.05 -0.91
C ALA A 49 15.75 -4.16 -1.36
N PHE A 50 14.44 -4.02 -1.08
CA PHE A 50 13.42 -4.95 -1.55
C PHE A 50 13.41 -5.07 -3.08
N TYR A 51 13.46 -3.94 -3.80
CA TYR A 51 13.47 -3.96 -5.26
C TYR A 51 14.80 -4.42 -5.84
N VAL A 52 15.92 -4.08 -5.21
CA VAL A 52 17.23 -4.64 -5.60
C VAL A 52 17.23 -6.16 -5.47
N ALA A 53 16.65 -6.72 -4.38
CA ALA A 53 16.54 -8.15 -4.17
C ALA A 53 15.81 -8.86 -5.32
N ARG A 54 14.69 -8.29 -5.77
CA ARG A 54 13.86 -8.87 -6.85
C ARG A 54 14.63 -9.03 -8.17
N HIS A 55 15.65 -8.22 -8.40
CA HIS A 55 16.47 -8.21 -9.61
C HIS A 55 17.78 -9.00 -9.49
N GLN A 56 18.01 -9.71 -8.38
CA GLN A 56 19.15 -10.59 -8.26
C GLN A 56 18.89 -11.93 -8.95
N GLU A 57 19.76 -12.31 -9.89
CA GLU A 57 19.65 -13.59 -10.60
C GLU A 57 20.01 -14.76 -9.69
N ASN A 58 21.10 -14.64 -8.92
CA ASN A 58 21.52 -15.71 -8.01
C ASN A 58 20.78 -15.61 -6.65
N VAL A 59 20.46 -16.77 -6.09
CA VAL A 59 19.68 -16.87 -4.85
C VAL A 59 20.42 -16.32 -3.63
N PRO A 60 21.75 -16.57 -3.44
CA PRO A 60 22.48 -16.01 -2.31
C PRO A 60 22.45 -14.48 -2.25
N ASP A 61 22.63 -13.78 -3.37
CA ASP A 61 22.57 -12.33 -3.40
C ASP A 61 21.12 -11.82 -3.18
N ARG A 62 20.13 -12.52 -3.76
CA ARG A 62 18.71 -12.24 -3.54
C ARG A 62 18.35 -12.34 -2.06
N LEU A 63 18.75 -13.42 -1.39
CA LEU A 63 18.56 -13.61 0.05
C LEU A 63 19.17 -12.48 0.85
N LYS A 64 20.43 -12.15 0.61
CA LYS A 64 21.16 -11.08 1.30
C LYS A 64 20.43 -9.73 1.19
N TRP A 65 19.88 -9.41 0.03
CA TRP A 65 19.16 -8.17 -0.19
C TRP A 65 17.78 -8.17 0.50
N PHE A 66 17.05 -9.31 0.53
CA PHE A 66 15.81 -9.40 1.30
C PHE A 66 16.07 -9.32 2.82
N GLU A 67 17.13 -9.94 3.32
CA GLU A 67 17.55 -9.79 4.72
C GLU A 67 17.93 -8.33 5.04
N THR A 68 18.60 -7.65 4.13
CA THR A 68 18.90 -6.22 4.26
C THR A 68 17.61 -5.40 4.32
N ALA A 69 16.65 -5.67 3.45
CA ALA A 69 15.35 -5.00 3.47
C ALA A 69 14.61 -5.25 4.80
N LEU A 70 14.59 -6.50 5.29
CA LEU A 70 13.99 -6.85 6.57
C LEU A 70 14.65 -6.11 7.75
N GLN A 71 15.99 -6.05 7.77
CA GLN A 71 16.74 -5.34 8.82
C GLN A 71 16.34 -3.87 8.91
N PHE A 72 16.18 -3.19 7.78
CA PHE A 72 15.76 -1.80 7.75
C PHE A 72 14.27 -1.64 8.06
N ALA A 73 13.40 -2.52 7.57
CA ALA A 73 11.97 -2.49 7.87
C ALA A 73 11.70 -2.61 9.38
N LEU A 74 12.43 -3.49 10.09
CA LEU A 74 12.34 -3.65 11.54
C LEU A 74 12.75 -2.39 12.32
N LYS A 75 13.67 -1.57 11.79
CA LYS A 75 14.07 -0.29 12.41
C LYS A 75 13.03 0.80 12.24
N VAL A 76 12.27 0.80 11.15
CA VAL A 76 11.25 1.82 10.87
C VAL A 76 10.13 1.81 11.90
N ASN A 77 9.72 0.65 12.38
CA ASN A 77 8.73 0.43 13.45
C ASN A 77 7.44 1.29 13.32
N ASN A 78 6.92 1.43 12.09
CA ASN A 78 5.60 2.02 11.82
C ASN A 78 4.68 1.01 11.11
N GLU A 79 3.39 1.30 11.02
CA GLU A 79 2.40 0.38 10.45
C GLU A 79 2.67 0.05 8.98
N SER A 80 3.18 1.00 8.18
CA SER A 80 3.56 0.74 6.79
C SER A 80 4.67 -0.30 6.66
N ALA A 81 5.71 -0.23 7.52
CA ALA A 81 6.80 -1.21 7.51
C ALA A 81 6.37 -2.54 8.12
N LYS A 82 5.58 -2.51 9.22
CA LYS A 82 5.06 -3.75 9.86
C LYS A 82 4.21 -4.56 8.90
N SER A 83 3.37 -3.90 8.09
CA SER A 83 2.53 -4.58 7.09
C SER A 83 3.33 -5.32 6.01
N ALA A 84 4.61 -4.96 5.80
CA ALA A 84 5.49 -5.61 4.84
C ALA A 84 6.23 -6.83 5.39
N LEU A 85 6.27 -7.01 6.71
CA LEU A 85 7.03 -8.10 7.33
C LEU A 85 6.60 -9.49 6.84
N PRO A 86 5.30 -9.83 6.72
CA PRO A 86 4.88 -11.12 6.17
C PRO A 86 5.45 -11.39 4.79
N ASN A 87 5.42 -10.39 3.90
CA ASN A 87 5.95 -10.49 2.56
C ASN A 87 7.48 -10.68 2.55
N LEU A 88 8.21 -9.91 3.37
CA LEU A 88 9.67 -10.03 3.50
C LEU A 88 10.08 -11.41 4.01
N TYR A 89 9.46 -11.90 5.10
CA TYR A 89 9.75 -13.24 5.62
C TYR A 89 9.42 -14.34 4.61
N SER A 90 8.31 -14.21 3.85
CA SER A 90 7.95 -15.17 2.80
C SER A 90 8.98 -15.22 1.68
N ASN A 91 9.52 -14.07 1.26
CA ASN A 91 10.55 -14.02 0.22
C ASN A 91 11.89 -14.61 0.72
N ILE A 92 12.27 -14.34 1.97
CA ILE A 92 13.45 -14.96 2.61
C ILE A 92 13.27 -16.47 2.71
N ALA A 93 12.09 -16.95 3.13
CA ALA A 93 11.78 -18.36 3.19
C ALA A 93 11.94 -19.06 1.83
N LYS A 94 11.40 -18.46 0.77
CA LYS A 94 11.56 -18.97 -0.60
C LYS A 94 13.03 -19.03 -1.04
N CYS A 95 13.84 -18.04 -0.68
CA CYS A 95 15.28 -18.10 -0.98
C CYS A 95 15.96 -19.26 -0.25
N HIS A 96 15.61 -19.54 1.02
CA HIS A 96 16.13 -20.69 1.75
C HIS A 96 15.64 -22.02 1.14
N GLU A 97 14.39 -22.13 0.66
CA GLU A 97 13.91 -23.30 -0.10
C GLU A 97 14.74 -23.53 -1.35
N ASP A 98 14.97 -22.48 -2.15
CA ASP A 98 15.77 -22.53 -3.38
C ASP A 98 17.22 -22.98 -3.08
N LEU A 99 17.75 -22.71 -1.89
CA LEU A 99 19.07 -23.12 -1.40
C LEU A 99 19.10 -24.51 -0.75
N GLY A 100 17.94 -25.16 -0.58
CA GLY A 100 17.81 -26.43 0.11
C GLY A 100 17.90 -26.35 1.65
N ASP A 101 17.84 -25.14 2.22
CA ASP A 101 17.87 -24.88 3.67
C ASP A 101 16.44 -24.92 4.24
N VAL A 102 15.94 -26.15 4.42
CA VAL A 102 14.56 -26.43 4.83
C VAL A 102 14.23 -25.86 6.20
N ASP A 103 15.18 -25.89 7.13
CA ASP A 103 14.95 -25.44 8.51
C ASP A 103 14.75 -23.93 8.57
N ASN A 104 15.60 -23.15 7.91
CA ASN A 104 15.43 -21.68 7.83
C ASN A 104 14.22 -21.30 6.97
N ALA A 105 13.92 -22.02 5.90
CA ALA A 105 12.72 -21.82 5.11
C ALA A 105 11.46 -21.94 5.99
N LYS A 106 11.32 -23.06 6.72
CA LYS A 106 10.20 -23.31 7.63
C LYS A 106 10.07 -22.22 8.69
N LYS A 107 11.17 -21.87 9.36
CA LYS A 107 11.19 -20.80 10.37
C LYS A 107 10.69 -19.46 9.83
N ASN A 108 11.11 -19.07 8.64
CA ASN A 108 10.70 -17.80 8.04
C ASN A 108 9.24 -17.83 7.57
N PHE A 109 8.71 -18.98 7.07
CA PHE A 109 7.27 -19.12 6.81
C PHE A 109 6.43 -19.06 8.09
N GLU A 110 6.88 -19.65 9.19
CA GLU A 110 6.21 -19.55 10.49
C GLU A 110 6.17 -18.08 10.97
N LEU A 111 7.27 -17.35 10.81
CA LEU A 111 7.31 -15.91 11.12
C LEU A 111 6.35 -15.12 10.23
N ALA A 112 6.34 -15.36 8.91
CA ALA A 112 5.40 -14.70 8.00
C ALA A 112 3.94 -14.94 8.44
N ASN A 113 3.59 -16.18 8.79
CA ASN A 113 2.26 -16.56 9.23
C ASN A 113 1.89 -15.99 10.62
N SER A 114 2.86 -15.66 11.46
CA SER A 114 2.60 -15.08 12.79
C SER A 114 2.02 -13.65 12.72
N PHE A 115 2.14 -12.98 11.58
CA PHE A 115 1.55 -11.66 11.33
C PHE A 115 0.13 -11.72 10.73
N THR A 116 -0.46 -12.91 10.60
CA THR A 116 -1.86 -13.05 10.17
C THR A 116 -2.79 -12.59 11.28
N GLY A 117 -3.68 -11.65 10.97
CA GLY A 117 -4.66 -11.12 11.91
C GLY A 117 -5.14 -9.73 11.50
N ASP A 118 -6.03 -9.18 12.31
CA ASP A 118 -6.54 -7.82 12.10
C ASP A 118 -5.38 -6.81 12.14
N PRO A 119 -5.40 -5.77 11.31
CA PRO A 119 -4.40 -4.72 11.34
C PRO A 119 -4.30 -4.08 12.73
N SER A 120 -3.07 -3.87 13.22
CA SER A 120 -2.82 -3.24 14.53
C SER A 120 -2.97 -1.72 14.51
N ASP A 121 -3.25 -1.14 13.36
CA ASP A 121 -3.39 0.31 13.15
C ASP A 121 -4.48 0.90 14.04
N LYS A 122 -4.16 1.97 14.74
CA LYS A 122 -5.08 2.66 15.67
C LYS A 122 -5.67 3.94 15.06
N GLY A 123 -5.37 4.22 13.80
CA GLY A 123 -5.79 5.46 13.15
C GLY A 123 -4.96 6.69 13.58
N PRO A 124 -5.50 7.90 13.44
CA PRO A 124 -6.85 8.19 12.95
C PRO A 124 -7.13 7.66 11.56
N PHE A 125 -8.41 7.36 11.27
CA PHE A 125 -8.83 6.89 9.96
C PHE A 125 -9.67 7.92 9.23
N TYR A 126 -9.61 7.87 7.90
CA TYR A 126 -10.23 8.84 7.01
C TYR A 126 -10.97 8.16 5.86
N HIS A 127 -12.09 8.74 5.46
CA HIS A 127 -12.85 8.34 4.28
C HIS A 127 -13.07 9.54 3.37
N GLY A 128 -12.68 9.40 2.09
CA GLY A 128 -12.83 10.44 1.08
C GLY A 128 -14.07 10.21 0.21
N THR A 129 -14.93 11.23 0.09
CA THR A 129 -16.19 11.15 -0.66
C THR A 129 -16.63 12.53 -1.16
N LYS A 130 -17.70 12.59 -1.95
CA LYS A 130 -18.44 13.81 -2.30
C LYS A 130 -19.83 13.85 -1.67
N ALA A 131 -20.17 12.87 -0.86
CA ALA A 131 -21.43 12.87 -0.10
C ALA A 131 -21.37 13.89 1.03
N ASP A 132 -22.51 14.54 1.30
CA ASP A 132 -22.68 15.45 2.44
C ASP A 132 -23.21 14.66 3.63
N LEU A 133 -22.32 14.39 4.59
CA LEU A 133 -22.59 13.55 5.76
C LEU A 133 -22.38 14.35 7.04
N GLN A 134 -23.03 13.92 8.12
CA GLN A 134 -22.97 14.58 9.40
C GLN A 134 -22.23 13.71 10.44
N VAL A 135 -21.68 14.35 11.47
CA VAL A 135 -21.12 13.63 12.62
C VAL A 135 -22.20 12.75 13.24
N GLY A 136 -21.90 11.48 13.42
CA GLY A 136 -22.82 10.46 13.91
C GLY A 136 -23.41 9.57 12.82
N ASP A 137 -23.35 9.99 11.54
CA ASP A 137 -23.82 9.15 10.42
C ASP A 137 -22.95 7.87 10.30
N LEU A 138 -23.59 6.85 9.73
CA LEU A 138 -22.94 5.57 9.46
C LEU A 138 -22.76 5.40 7.94
N LEU A 139 -21.52 5.26 7.51
CA LEU A 139 -21.18 4.80 6.18
C LEU A 139 -21.26 3.27 6.12
N THR A 140 -22.19 2.74 5.34
CA THR A 140 -22.41 1.31 5.20
C THR A 140 -21.87 0.77 3.88
N PRO A 141 -21.42 -0.51 3.83
CA PRO A 141 -21.21 -1.21 2.57
C PRO A 141 -22.48 -1.23 1.69
N GLY A 142 -22.35 -1.60 0.44
CA GLY A 142 -23.48 -1.71 -0.50
C GLY A 142 -23.58 -0.57 -1.52
N GLY A 143 -22.64 0.37 -1.50
CA GLY A 143 -22.50 1.37 -2.55
C GLY A 143 -21.89 0.81 -3.83
N SER A 144 -22.18 1.45 -4.98
CA SER A 144 -21.53 1.11 -6.25
C SER A 144 -20.05 1.50 -6.24
N SER A 145 -19.21 0.67 -6.83
CA SER A 145 -17.80 0.97 -7.01
C SER A 145 -17.58 2.28 -7.78
N ASN A 146 -16.60 3.08 -7.36
CA ASN A 146 -16.20 4.27 -8.10
C ASN A 146 -15.55 3.93 -9.46
N TYR A 147 -15.04 2.71 -9.62
CA TYR A 147 -14.30 2.26 -10.81
C TYR A 147 -15.11 1.37 -11.73
N GLN A 148 -16.02 0.55 -11.17
CA GLN A 148 -16.92 -0.37 -11.90
C GLN A 148 -18.35 -0.12 -11.43
N PRO A 149 -19.14 0.72 -12.12
CA PRO A 149 -20.47 1.16 -11.66
C PRO A 149 -21.47 0.04 -11.41
N GLU A 150 -21.32 -1.07 -12.11
CA GLU A 150 -22.15 -2.27 -12.00
C GLU A 150 -21.80 -3.13 -10.77
N LEU A 151 -20.62 -2.91 -10.19
CA LEU A 151 -20.16 -3.68 -9.03
C LEU A 151 -20.65 -3.03 -7.73
N ILE A 152 -21.47 -3.77 -6.99
CA ILE A 152 -21.86 -3.40 -5.62
C ILE A 152 -20.80 -3.89 -4.66
N MET A 153 -20.27 -2.98 -3.87
CA MET A 153 -19.17 -3.25 -2.93
C MET A 153 -19.69 -3.87 -1.64
N ASN A 154 -19.13 -5.03 -1.26
CA ASN A 154 -19.43 -5.70 0.02
C ASN A 154 -18.74 -5.06 1.21
N HIS A 155 -17.83 -4.14 0.96
CA HIS A 155 -17.00 -3.47 1.94
C HIS A 155 -17.07 -1.95 1.80
N ILE A 156 -16.83 -1.26 2.91
CA ILE A 156 -16.53 0.17 2.92
C ILE A 156 -15.01 0.35 3.09
N TYR A 157 -14.41 1.28 2.34
CA TYR A 157 -12.98 1.50 2.28
C TYR A 157 -12.57 2.78 2.99
N PHE A 158 -11.42 2.75 3.67
CA PHE A 158 -10.87 3.88 4.40
C PHE A 158 -9.35 3.76 4.50
N THR A 159 -8.71 4.82 4.95
CA THR A 159 -7.24 4.84 5.07
C THR A 159 -6.82 5.61 6.33
N ALA A 160 -5.63 5.33 6.84
CA ALA A 160 -5.03 6.13 7.90
C ALA A 160 -4.15 7.29 7.36
N LEU A 161 -4.14 7.52 6.04
CA LEU A 161 -3.44 8.64 5.42
C LEU A 161 -4.45 9.69 4.91
N ALA A 162 -4.46 10.88 5.51
CA ALA A 162 -5.37 11.97 5.13
C ALA A 162 -5.30 12.32 3.64
N ASN A 163 -4.10 12.39 3.07
CA ASN A 163 -3.90 12.67 1.65
C ASN A 163 -4.40 11.52 0.74
N GLY A 164 -4.37 10.27 1.23
CA GLY A 164 -4.98 9.12 0.55
C GLY A 164 -6.50 9.26 0.46
N ALA A 165 -7.14 9.66 1.56
CA ALA A 165 -8.56 9.98 1.57
C ALA A 165 -8.90 11.19 0.68
N GLY A 166 -8.04 12.22 0.67
CA GLY A 166 -8.18 13.37 -0.24
C GLY A 166 -8.18 12.96 -1.71
N LEU A 167 -7.27 12.07 -2.10
CA LEU A 167 -7.26 11.51 -3.46
C LEU A 167 -8.55 10.71 -3.75
N ALA A 168 -9.01 9.90 -2.79
CA ALA A 168 -10.26 9.15 -2.94
C ALA A 168 -11.47 10.10 -3.11
N ALA A 169 -11.53 11.20 -2.36
CA ALA A 169 -12.56 12.22 -2.51
C ALA A 169 -12.54 12.87 -3.91
N ALA A 170 -11.35 13.22 -4.42
CA ALA A 170 -11.19 13.80 -5.75
C ALA A 170 -11.63 12.86 -6.89
N LEU A 171 -11.45 11.55 -6.69
CA LEU A 171 -11.83 10.50 -7.65
C LEU A 171 -13.27 10.00 -7.46
N ALA A 172 -13.93 10.33 -6.36
CA ALA A 172 -15.29 9.90 -6.07
C ALA A 172 -16.30 10.44 -7.10
N LYS A 173 -17.34 9.64 -7.37
CA LYS A 173 -18.48 10.05 -8.21
C LYS A 173 -19.35 11.08 -7.48
N GLY A 174 -20.04 11.89 -8.26
CA GLY A 174 -20.93 12.92 -7.78
C GLY A 174 -20.42 14.33 -8.07
N ASP A 175 -21.34 15.30 -7.98
CA ASP A 175 -21.08 16.72 -8.29
C ASP A 175 -20.81 17.57 -7.03
N GLY A 176 -20.87 16.95 -5.85
CA GLY A 176 -20.59 17.60 -4.58
C GLY A 176 -19.10 17.99 -4.40
N PRO A 177 -18.78 18.84 -3.43
CA PRO A 177 -17.41 19.15 -3.09
C PRO A 177 -16.68 17.92 -2.53
N GLU A 178 -15.38 17.89 -2.73
CA GLU A 178 -14.51 16.89 -2.11
C GLU A 178 -14.53 17.05 -0.59
N ARG A 179 -14.81 15.97 0.13
CA ARG A 179 -14.86 15.91 1.59
C ARG A 179 -14.00 14.76 2.12
N VAL A 180 -13.34 14.98 3.22
CA VAL A 180 -12.59 13.96 3.96
C VAL A 180 -13.14 13.88 5.37
N TYR A 181 -13.78 12.77 5.69
CA TYR A 181 -14.32 12.52 7.02
C TYR A 181 -13.32 11.74 7.88
N ILE A 182 -13.27 12.10 9.16
CA ILE A 182 -12.62 11.31 10.20
C ILE A 182 -13.62 10.23 10.60
N VAL A 183 -13.18 8.96 10.56
CA VAL A 183 -14.07 7.81 10.74
C VAL A 183 -13.56 6.86 11.81
N GLU A 184 -14.49 6.15 12.45
CA GLU A 184 -14.21 5.04 13.36
C GLU A 184 -14.87 3.76 12.83
N PRO A 185 -14.10 2.66 12.60
CA PRO A 185 -14.68 1.36 12.30
C PRO A 185 -15.54 0.88 13.47
N THR A 186 -16.76 0.38 13.17
CA THR A 186 -17.66 -0.16 14.20
C THR A 186 -17.48 -1.67 14.42
N GLY A 187 -16.62 -2.30 13.64
CA GLY A 187 -16.30 -3.73 13.73
C GLY A 187 -14.88 -4.01 13.25
N SER A 188 -14.58 -5.27 12.98
CA SER A 188 -13.29 -5.69 12.44
C SER A 188 -13.04 -5.11 11.04
N PHE A 189 -11.78 -4.94 10.70
CA PHE A 189 -11.36 -4.49 9.38
C PHE A 189 -10.06 -5.21 8.97
N GLU A 190 -9.78 -5.20 7.70
CA GLU A 190 -8.61 -5.85 7.12
C GLU A 190 -7.86 -4.92 6.17
N ASN A 191 -6.63 -5.28 5.84
CA ASN A 191 -5.88 -4.59 4.78
C ASN A 191 -6.63 -4.70 3.45
N ASP A 192 -6.72 -3.58 2.70
CA ASP A 192 -7.33 -3.59 1.38
C ASP A 192 -6.51 -4.46 0.40
N PRO A 193 -7.03 -5.63 -0.04
CA PRO A 193 -6.32 -6.54 -0.92
C PRO A 193 -6.09 -5.98 -2.33
N ASN A 194 -6.78 -4.90 -2.69
CA ASN A 194 -6.62 -4.25 -3.98
C ASN A 194 -5.31 -3.45 -4.07
N VAL A 195 -4.71 -3.10 -2.93
CA VAL A 195 -3.48 -2.31 -2.87
C VAL A 195 -2.36 -2.98 -2.08
N THR A 196 -2.69 -3.87 -1.14
CA THR A 196 -1.71 -4.60 -0.30
C THR A 196 -0.88 -5.55 -1.15
N ASP A 197 0.44 -5.53 -0.99
CA ASP A 197 1.41 -6.35 -1.74
C ASP A 197 1.30 -6.24 -3.28
N LYS A 198 0.74 -5.14 -3.80
CA LYS A 198 0.63 -4.91 -5.24
C LYS A 198 1.87 -4.22 -5.80
N LYS A 199 2.05 -2.94 -5.54
CA LYS A 199 3.22 -2.19 -5.98
C LYS A 199 4.35 -2.25 -4.97
N PHE A 200 4.06 -2.10 -3.70
CA PHE A 200 5.01 -2.13 -2.62
C PHE A 200 4.69 -3.28 -1.68
N PRO A 201 5.69 -3.84 -0.99
CA PRO A 201 5.43 -4.88 0.01
C PRO A 201 4.58 -4.33 1.15
N GLY A 202 3.60 -5.11 1.58
CA GLY A 202 2.65 -4.75 2.60
C GLY A 202 1.60 -3.73 2.15
N ASN A 203 1.12 -2.94 3.10
CA ASN A 203 0.11 -1.90 2.93
C ASN A 203 0.67 -0.50 3.29
N PRO A 204 1.62 0.05 2.52
CA PRO A 204 2.22 1.35 2.85
C PRO A 204 1.21 2.51 2.75
N SER A 205 0.15 2.36 1.97
CA SER A 205 -0.95 3.32 1.87
C SER A 205 -1.87 3.30 3.09
N ARG A 206 -1.70 2.35 4.01
CA ARG A 206 -2.56 2.14 5.19
C ARG A 206 -4.04 2.19 4.79
N SER A 207 -4.36 1.52 3.68
CA SER A 207 -5.70 1.39 3.14
C SER A 207 -6.36 0.13 3.68
N TYR A 208 -7.57 0.26 4.15
CA TYR A 208 -8.32 -0.80 4.84
C TYR A 208 -9.71 -0.92 4.26
N ARG A 209 -10.36 -2.07 4.53
CA ARG A 209 -11.78 -2.28 4.22
C ARG A 209 -12.48 -2.99 5.38
N SER A 210 -13.77 -2.74 5.53
CA SER A 210 -14.62 -3.37 6.55
C SER A 210 -15.99 -3.74 5.97
N GLN A 211 -16.54 -4.85 6.43
CA GLN A 211 -17.95 -5.20 6.21
C GLN A 211 -18.87 -4.51 7.24
N ALA A 212 -18.33 -4.10 8.37
CA ALA A 212 -19.05 -3.29 9.34
C ALA A 212 -19.07 -1.81 8.90
N PRO A 213 -20.08 -1.03 9.32
CA PRO A 213 -20.14 0.40 9.05
C PRO A 213 -18.95 1.18 9.62
N LEU A 214 -18.69 2.36 9.03
CA LEU A 214 -17.81 3.36 9.60
C LEU A 214 -18.67 4.48 10.20
N LYS A 215 -18.40 4.88 11.43
CA LYS A 215 -19.05 6.02 12.07
C LYS A 215 -18.29 7.30 11.74
N ILE A 216 -18.99 8.33 11.27
CA ILE A 216 -18.43 9.67 11.09
C ILE A 216 -18.26 10.33 12.48
N VAL A 217 -17.02 10.72 12.78
CA VAL A 217 -16.70 11.38 14.07
C VAL A 217 -16.19 12.82 13.87
N GLY A 218 -15.92 13.23 12.64
CA GLY A 218 -15.51 14.57 12.30
C GLY A 218 -15.28 14.75 10.80
N GLU A 219 -14.99 15.96 10.39
CA GLU A 219 -14.56 16.31 9.03
C GLU A 219 -13.19 16.97 9.09
N LEU A 220 -12.28 16.52 8.22
CA LEU A 220 -10.97 17.12 8.04
C LEU A 220 -11.06 18.19 6.96
N THR A 221 -10.59 19.41 7.25
CA THR A 221 -10.64 20.53 6.29
C THR A 221 -9.31 20.80 5.60
N ASP A 222 -8.21 20.28 6.14
CA ASP A 222 -6.85 20.52 5.66
C ASP A 222 -6.20 19.20 5.18
N TRP A 223 -6.08 19.07 3.88
CA TRP A 223 -5.34 17.99 3.20
C TRP A 223 -4.79 18.48 1.86
N VAL A 224 -3.81 17.78 1.31
CA VAL A 224 -3.23 18.11 0.00
C VAL A 224 -4.23 17.79 -1.12
N ARG A 225 -4.73 18.83 -1.80
CA ARG A 225 -5.64 18.68 -2.93
C ARG A 225 -4.87 18.35 -4.20
N GLN A 226 -5.46 17.52 -5.03
CA GLN A 226 -4.90 17.19 -6.34
C GLN A 226 -5.09 18.37 -7.32
N THR A 227 -4.05 18.70 -8.07
CA THR A 227 -4.18 19.60 -9.21
C THR A 227 -4.99 18.93 -10.33
N PRO A 228 -5.63 19.70 -11.24
CA PRO A 228 -6.36 19.14 -12.38
C PRO A 228 -5.52 18.17 -13.23
N ARG A 229 -4.23 18.46 -13.40
CA ARG A 229 -3.28 17.61 -14.14
C ARG A 229 -3.00 16.28 -13.42
N GLU A 230 -2.78 16.33 -12.12
CA GLU A 230 -2.58 15.11 -11.32
C GLU A 230 -3.84 14.23 -11.31
N LEU A 231 -5.01 14.85 -11.18
CA LEU A 231 -6.28 14.13 -11.21
C LEU A 231 -6.52 13.47 -12.57
N GLN A 232 -6.20 14.16 -13.67
CA GLN A 232 -6.27 13.59 -15.02
C GLN A 232 -5.32 12.39 -15.16
N ASN A 233 -4.09 12.51 -14.71
CA ASN A 233 -3.11 11.42 -14.72
C ASN A 233 -3.59 10.20 -13.91
N TRP A 234 -4.23 10.45 -12.76
CA TRP A 234 -4.82 9.38 -11.95
C TRP A 234 -5.96 8.66 -12.67
N ARG A 235 -6.87 9.41 -13.29
CA ARG A 235 -7.99 8.84 -14.07
C ARG A 235 -7.49 7.99 -15.24
N GLU A 236 -6.48 8.45 -15.96
CA GLU A 236 -5.86 7.69 -17.06
C GLU A 236 -5.20 6.40 -16.56
N LYS A 237 -4.47 6.46 -15.44
CA LYS A 237 -3.87 5.26 -14.82
C LYS A 237 -4.95 4.26 -14.41
N LEU A 238 -6.01 4.71 -13.76
CA LEU A 238 -7.10 3.84 -13.30
C LEU A 238 -7.89 3.23 -14.46
N ALA A 239 -8.12 3.96 -15.54
CA ALA A 239 -8.77 3.46 -16.75
C ALA A 239 -7.95 2.34 -17.44
N ASN A 240 -6.63 2.34 -17.24
CA ASN A 240 -5.72 1.35 -17.81
C ASN A 240 -5.45 0.15 -16.86
N VAL A 241 -5.95 0.18 -15.63
CA VAL A 241 -5.82 -0.96 -14.70
C VAL A 241 -6.77 -2.07 -15.14
N LYS A 242 -6.20 -3.17 -15.66
CA LYS A 242 -6.92 -4.37 -16.10
C LYS A 242 -7.01 -5.42 -14.97
N GLY A 243 -7.23 -5.00 -13.75
CA GLY A 243 -7.34 -5.92 -12.62
C GLY A 243 -8.79 -6.17 -12.21
N GLU A 244 -9.09 -7.38 -11.74
CA GLU A 244 -10.34 -7.67 -11.06
C GLU A 244 -10.32 -6.97 -9.68
N ILE A 245 -11.42 -6.30 -9.32
CA ILE A 245 -11.60 -5.74 -7.98
C ILE A 245 -11.92 -6.88 -7.03
N ILE A 246 -11.09 -7.07 -6.01
CA ILE A 246 -11.35 -8.03 -4.94
C ILE A 246 -12.38 -7.41 -3.99
N ASN A 247 -13.61 -7.85 -4.13
CA ASN A 247 -14.75 -7.35 -3.36
C ASN A 247 -15.04 -8.19 -2.12
#